data_f9fcceca90570bd3d880684ec85bcdff
#
_entry.id   f9fcceca90570bd3d880684ec85bcdff
#
_cell.length_a   1.000
_cell.length_b   1.000
_cell.length_c   1.000
_cell.angle_alpha   90.00
_cell.angle_beta   90.00
_cell.angle_gamma   90.00
#
_symmetry.space_group_name_H-M   'P 1'
#
loop_
_entity.id
_entity.type
_entity.pdbx_description
1 polymer ?
#
loop_
_entity_poly.entity_id
_entity_poly.type
_entity_poly.pdbx_seq_one_letter_code
_entity_poly.pdbx_strand_id
1 'polypeptide(L)'
;MNRKLCKWKGIFFLLMLFFLLFGGNKQVSAASAKCKVVFANARGVVSTPTYKSWERTVKPGQWINLPEYSWSGYRCYWEEKSGNTVKRYSPGARYKVTKNTKFCLHRYELYDVKFYSEDGKKEHKDLRKQAIKGENITLPSVPHSSTTMGLGWSTTANAKTYQKPGTKIKINGDMKFYSKTQTITSVNLYKYDGKFWKSVPTNTGSTPVFPSVNLGSINMCLGWSKTMGKNSRPEYYAGDRIPTKTGNYYMVKFGPEDDKAPSYIRTPEGYDMVYFVGDSRTIGLQWGLGSRKPSNVDFVADSGEGLEWFERRDDTGGYKNLYRKVRKIFENSGGRARQAVIINLGVNDLWNSSSYIDYMRRVSQQLRGEFRCDMYYMSVNPVNSAMIKAYGGTYRTEAQVAAFNKSIRMSLCSGSNNYFTNIDACTALQKYGWISNFQNKGIYDGVHYSYQTYL
;
A
#
# COMPACT_ATOMS: atom_id res chain seq x y z
N MET A 1 28.36 18.45 22.83
CA MET A 1 29.07 18.33 24.12
C MET A 1 29.07 16.89 24.57
N ASN A 2 30.29 16.31 24.59
CA ASN A 2 30.73 15.06 25.24
C ASN A 2 30.07 13.72 24.91
N ARG A 3 30.71 12.91 24.03
CA ARG A 3 31.78 11.91 24.24
C ARG A 3 31.58 11.01 25.47
N LYS A 4 31.32 9.71 25.19
CA LYS A 4 32.02 8.59 25.87
C LYS A 4 32.13 7.39 24.95
N LEU A 5 33.26 7.30 24.28
CA LEU A 5 33.83 6.03 23.79
C LEU A 5 34.28 5.24 25.04
N CYS A 6 33.87 3.98 25.13
CA CYS A 6 34.42 3.07 26.13
C CYS A 6 35.33 2.07 25.42
N LYS A 7 36.59 2.11 25.85
CA LYS A 7 37.72 1.27 25.51
C LYS A 7 37.47 -0.18 25.89
N TRP A 8 37.63 -1.09 24.95
CA TRP A 8 38.01 -2.49 25.23
C TRP A 8 38.91 -2.99 24.08
N LYS A 9 40.20 -2.62 24.19
CA LYS A 9 41.31 -3.28 23.50
C LYS A 9 42.38 -3.44 24.54
N GLY A 10 42.71 -4.68 24.87
CA GLY A 10 43.90 -4.96 25.64
C GLY A 10 43.78 -6.03 26.73
N ILE A 11 43.39 -7.27 26.40
CA ILE A 11 43.73 -8.52 27.15
C ILE A 11 43.63 -9.69 26.15
N PHE A 12 44.54 -9.78 25.20
CA PHE A 12 44.74 -10.99 24.38
C PHE A 12 46.16 -11.09 23.81
N PHE A 13 47.14 -10.58 24.56
CA PHE A 13 48.54 -10.63 24.09
C PHE A 13 49.54 -11.07 25.19
N LEU A 14 49.09 -11.90 26.12
CA LEU A 14 50.02 -12.38 27.17
C LEU A 14 49.78 -13.86 27.59
N LEU A 15 49.49 -14.74 26.66
CA LEU A 15 49.39 -16.20 26.90
C LEU A 15 49.91 -17.03 25.71
N MET A 16 50.94 -16.51 25.02
CA MET A 16 51.59 -17.25 23.91
C MET A 16 53.12 -17.25 24.04
N LEU A 17 53.70 -17.26 25.26
CA LEU A 17 55.14 -17.34 25.42
C LEU A 17 55.54 -18.16 26.64
N PHE A 18 54.97 -19.37 26.82
CA PHE A 18 55.47 -20.29 27.87
C PHE A 18 55.28 -21.79 27.49
N PHE A 19 55.54 -22.19 26.24
CA PHE A 19 55.69 -23.61 25.90
C PHE A 19 56.71 -23.83 24.74
N LEU A 20 57.90 -23.33 24.90
CA LEU A 20 59.06 -23.73 24.14
C LEU A 20 60.17 -23.94 25.13
N LEU A 21 60.31 -25.18 25.61
CA LEU A 21 61.53 -25.82 26.03
C LEU A 21 61.12 -27.05 26.88
N PHE A 22 61.45 -28.22 26.36
CA PHE A 22 61.49 -29.57 26.90
C PHE A 22 60.50 -30.55 26.24
N GLY A 23 61.08 -31.40 25.48
CA GLY A 23 60.48 -32.72 25.23
C GLY A 23 60.64 -33.24 23.82
N GLY A 24 61.73 -33.91 23.60
CA GLY A 24 62.07 -34.91 22.63
C GLY A 24 61.05 -35.29 21.51
N ASN A 25 61.48 -35.16 20.29
CA ASN A 25 60.89 -35.73 19.08
C ASN A 25 60.71 -37.24 19.24
N LYS A 26 59.47 -37.66 19.54
CA LYS A 26 58.95 -38.90 18.94
C LYS A 26 57.85 -38.50 17.96
N GLN A 27 58.20 -38.37 16.68
CA GLN A 27 57.22 -38.44 15.59
C GLN A 27 56.52 -39.80 15.68
N VAL A 28 55.48 -39.89 16.49
CA VAL A 28 54.47 -40.92 16.29
C VAL A 28 53.74 -40.48 15.03
N SER A 29 54.07 -41.06 13.92
CA SER A 29 53.25 -41.03 12.69
C SER A 29 51.88 -41.57 13.11
N ALA A 30 50.97 -40.68 13.48
CA ALA A 30 49.59 -41.02 13.63
C ALA A 30 49.12 -41.48 12.24
N ALA A 31 48.98 -42.76 12.07
CA ALA A 31 48.36 -43.33 10.88
C ALA A 31 47.06 -42.58 10.69
N SER A 32 46.98 -41.77 9.63
CA SER A 32 45.86 -40.89 9.43
C SER A 32 44.58 -41.75 9.44
N ALA A 33 43.74 -41.58 10.46
CA ALA A 33 42.51 -42.30 10.60
C ALA A 33 41.74 -42.21 9.25
N LYS A 34 41.37 -43.37 8.71
CA LYS A 34 40.63 -43.41 7.45
C LYS A 34 39.21 -43.86 7.75
N CYS A 35 38.25 -43.23 7.09
CA CYS A 35 36.85 -43.63 7.17
C CYS A 35 36.49 -44.53 6.02
N LYS A 36 35.81 -45.63 6.32
CA LYS A 36 35.26 -46.57 5.34
C LYS A 36 33.87 -46.14 4.95
N VAL A 37 33.62 -45.94 3.64
CA VAL A 37 32.30 -45.65 3.07
C VAL A 37 31.88 -46.86 2.23
N VAL A 38 30.72 -47.41 2.53
CA VAL A 38 30.15 -48.58 1.87
C VAL A 38 28.85 -48.23 1.20
N PHE A 39 28.70 -48.62 -0.06
CA PHE A 39 27.45 -48.49 -0.81
C PHE A 39 26.83 -49.88 -1.01
N ALA A 40 25.58 -50.05 -0.61
CA ALA A 40 24.87 -51.30 -0.64
C ALA A 40 23.40 -51.17 -1.08
N ASN A 41 22.75 -52.25 -1.45
CA ASN A 41 21.29 -52.33 -1.60
C ASN A 41 20.75 -53.46 -0.70
N ALA A 42 19.46 -53.79 -0.83
CA ALA A 42 18.82 -54.88 -0.06
C ALA A 42 19.46 -56.26 -0.29
N ARG A 43 20.23 -56.47 -1.35
CA ARG A 43 20.92 -57.72 -1.70
C ARG A 43 22.41 -57.70 -1.35
N GLY A 44 22.92 -56.63 -0.73
CA GLY A 44 24.34 -56.49 -0.37
C GLY A 44 25.02 -55.28 -1.04
N VAL A 45 26.36 -55.41 -1.21
CA VAL A 45 27.16 -54.36 -1.83
C VAL A 45 26.79 -54.19 -3.32
N VAL A 46 26.50 -52.99 -3.75
CA VAL A 46 26.09 -52.68 -5.13
C VAL A 46 27.33 -52.45 -6.00
N SER A 47 27.40 -53.15 -7.11
CA SER A 47 28.31 -52.80 -8.22
C SER A 47 27.50 -52.13 -9.35
N THR A 48 28.07 -51.11 -10.00
CA THR A 48 27.54 -50.56 -11.23
C THR A 48 28.60 -50.62 -12.34
N PRO A 49 28.20 -50.43 -13.61
CA PRO A 49 29.16 -50.45 -14.71
C PRO A 49 30.35 -49.46 -14.55
N THR A 50 30.12 -48.39 -13.78
CA THR A 50 31.11 -47.32 -13.58
C THR A 50 32.07 -47.55 -12.42
N TYR A 51 31.74 -48.48 -11.49
CA TYR A 51 32.56 -48.74 -10.29
C TYR A 51 32.65 -50.22 -9.96
N LYS A 52 33.85 -50.78 -10.01
CA LYS A 52 34.14 -52.21 -9.72
C LYS A 52 34.07 -52.54 -8.23
N SER A 53 34.18 -51.54 -7.32
CA SER A 53 34.10 -51.73 -5.87
C SER A 53 33.40 -50.53 -5.22
N TRP A 54 32.43 -50.81 -4.36
CA TRP A 54 31.59 -49.82 -3.68
C TRP A 54 32.03 -49.57 -2.24
N GLU A 55 33.26 -49.93 -1.94
CA GLU A 55 33.91 -49.52 -0.71
C GLU A 55 34.99 -48.49 -1.02
N ARG A 56 34.94 -47.38 -0.33
CA ARG A 56 35.96 -46.36 -0.43
C ARG A 56 36.54 -46.07 0.95
N THR A 57 37.83 -45.83 0.97
CA THR A 57 38.52 -45.37 2.16
C THR A 57 38.95 -43.94 1.93
N VAL A 58 38.47 -43.02 2.77
CA VAL A 58 38.72 -41.58 2.63
C VAL A 58 39.17 -40.97 3.96
N LYS A 59 39.83 -39.82 3.90
CA LYS A 59 40.22 -39.08 5.13
C LYS A 59 38.99 -38.49 5.77
N PRO A 60 38.89 -38.42 7.11
CA PRO A 60 37.85 -37.70 7.81
C PRO A 60 37.81 -36.22 7.33
N GLY A 61 36.60 -35.70 7.11
CA GLY A 61 36.41 -34.36 6.57
C GLY A 61 36.43 -34.24 5.04
N GLN A 62 36.82 -35.27 4.34
CA GLN A 62 36.84 -35.32 2.87
C GLN A 62 35.40 -35.32 2.30
N TRP A 63 35.19 -34.55 1.23
CA TRP A 63 33.97 -34.58 0.46
C TRP A 63 34.03 -35.65 -0.63
N ILE A 64 32.94 -36.38 -0.80
CA ILE A 64 32.73 -37.33 -1.89
C ILE A 64 31.44 -37.02 -2.61
N ASN A 65 31.33 -37.36 -3.89
CA ASN A 65 30.05 -37.44 -4.56
C ASN A 65 29.48 -38.84 -4.36
N LEU A 66 28.21 -38.91 -3.94
CA LEU A 66 27.49 -40.16 -3.91
C LEU A 66 27.30 -40.66 -5.34
N PRO A 67 27.35 -42.00 -5.57
CA PRO A 67 27.23 -42.53 -6.93
C PRO A 67 25.95 -42.08 -7.64
N GLU A 68 26.04 -41.80 -8.92
CA GLU A 68 24.88 -41.60 -9.79
C GLU A 68 24.12 -42.91 -9.92
N TYR A 69 22.81 -42.86 -9.80
CA TYR A 69 21.93 -43.98 -9.98
C TYR A 69 20.53 -43.55 -10.38
N SER A 70 19.98 -44.11 -11.43
CA SER A 70 18.63 -43.84 -11.90
C SER A 70 17.93 -45.14 -12.27
N TRP A 71 16.61 -45.17 -12.12
CA TRP A 71 15.78 -46.29 -12.55
C TRP A 71 14.45 -45.72 -13.05
N SER A 72 14.05 -46.15 -14.25
CA SER A 72 12.83 -45.67 -14.85
C SER A 72 11.60 -45.99 -13.98
N GLY A 73 10.74 -44.97 -13.73
CA GLY A 73 9.56 -45.09 -12.88
C GLY A 73 9.82 -45.01 -11.38
N TYR A 74 11.07 -44.80 -10.96
CA TYR A 74 11.44 -44.74 -9.54
C TYR A 74 12.27 -43.51 -9.22
N ARG A 75 12.12 -42.98 -7.99
CA ARG A 75 13.04 -42.04 -7.37
C ARG A 75 14.00 -42.80 -6.47
N CYS A 76 15.28 -42.70 -6.72
CA CYS A 76 16.33 -43.38 -5.99
C CYS A 76 16.96 -42.48 -4.95
N TYR A 77 17.27 -43.03 -3.77
CA TYR A 77 18.01 -42.35 -2.72
C TYR A 77 19.07 -43.26 -2.14
N TRP A 78 20.21 -42.65 -1.79
CA TRP A 78 21.17 -43.24 -0.88
C TRP A 78 20.74 -42.94 0.56
N GLU A 79 20.41 -43.92 1.34
CA GLU A 79 19.95 -43.77 2.72
C GLU A 79 21.05 -44.14 3.71
N GLU A 80 21.35 -43.18 4.63
CA GLU A 80 22.20 -43.40 5.82
C GLU A 80 21.27 -43.63 7.01
N LYS A 81 21.39 -44.79 7.66
CA LYS A 81 20.64 -45.15 8.87
C LYS A 81 21.50 -44.93 10.11
N SER A 82 21.02 -44.18 11.08
CA SER A 82 21.66 -43.99 12.39
C SER A 82 20.58 -44.14 13.48
N GLY A 83 20.59 -45.29 14.13
CA GLY A 83 19.51 -45.70 15.05
C GLY A 83 18.17 -45.74 14.29
N ASN A 84 17.18 -45.06 14.79
CA ASN A 84 15.84 -44.97 14.16
C ASN A 84 15.73 -43.83 13.10
N THR A 85 16.80 -43.07 12.89
CA THR A 85 16.78 -41.96 11.92
C THR A 85 17.35 -42.43 10.58
N VAL A 86 16.63 -42.12 9.50
CA VAL A 86 17.05 -42.36 8.12
C VAL A 86 17.23 -41.00 7.43
N LYS A 87 18.43 -40.72 6.95
CA LYS A 87 18.74 -39.56 6.12
C LYS A 87 18.84 -40.00 4.67
N ARG A 88 18.19 -39.24 3.78
CA ARG A 88 18.14 -39.50 2.34
C ARG A 88 19.00 -38.51 1.58
N TYR A 89 19.75 -39.01 0.63
CA TYR A 89 20.60 -38.24 -0.25
C TYR A 89 20.30 -38.64 -1.70
N SER A 90 20.15 -37.66 -2.57
CA SER A 90 20.01 -37.94 -4.00
C SER A 90 21.27 -38.54 -4.57
N PRO A 91 21.18 -39.42 -5.59
CA PRO A 91 22.34 -39.79 -6.40
C PRO A 91 23.10 -38.53 -6.89
N GLY A 92 24.42 -38.59 -6.93
CA GLY A 92 25.28 -37.43 -7.26
C GLY A 92 25.49 -36.42 -6.13
N ALA A 93 24.73 -36.46 -5.03
CA ALA A 93 24.84 -35.48 -3.95
C ALA A 93 26.25 -35.50 -3.31
N ARG A 94 26.77 -34.33 -2.93
CA ARG A 94 28.01 -34.19 -2.17
C ARG A 94 27.78 -34.55 -0.71
N TYR A 95 28.67 -35.39 -0.16
CA TYR A 95 28.63 -35.82 1.23
C TYR A 95 29.98 -35.63 1.90
N LYS A 96 30.02 -35.02 3.09
CA LYS A 96 31.23 -34.85 3.90
C LYS A 96 31.39 -36.06 4.81
N VAL A 97 32.42 -36.89 4.60
CA VAL A 97 32.67 -38.09 5.38
C VAL A 97 33.37 -37.71 6.68
N THR A 98 32.73 -37.99 7.82
CA THR A 98 33.31 -37.71 9.15
C THR A 98 33.52 -38.98 9.97
N LYS A 99 32.91 -40.09 9.57
CA LYS A 99 32.95 -41.40 10.25
C LYS A 99 32.75 -42.54 9.23
N ASN A 100 32.94 -43.77 9.66
CA ASN A 100 32.51 -44.91 8.85
C ASN A 100 31.03 -44.83 8.55
N THR A 101 30.67 -44.90 7.27
CA THR A 101 29.29 -44.70 6.82
C THR A 101 28.90 -45.80 5.83
N LYS A 102 27.69 -46.34 6.01
CA LYS A 102 27.07 -47.24 5.05
C LYS A 102 25.84 -46.56 4.46
N PHE A 103 25.83 -46.46 3.13
CA PHE A 103 24.67 -46.00 2.36
C PHE A 103 23.96 -47.21 1.78
N CYS A 104 22.62 -47.23 1.95
CA CYS A 104 21.77 -48.23 1.32
C CYS A 104 20.98 -47.58 0.19
N LEU A 105 21.00 -48.17 -1.00
CA LEU A 105 20.22 -47.69 -2.13
C LEU A 105 18.78 -48.15 -2.00
N HIS A 106 17.88 -47.22 -1.97
CA HIS A 106 16.43 -47.47 -1.96
C HIS A 106 15.78 -46.86 -3.20
N ARG A 107 14.79 -47.58 -3.74
CA ARG A 107 13.96 -47.18 -4.87
C ARG A 107 12.55 -46.99 -4.39
N TYR A 108 12.00 -45.82 -4.68
CA TYR A 108 10.63 -45.47 -4.34
C TYR A 108 9.85 -45.28 -5.63
N GLU A 109 8.76 -46.00 -5.77
CA GLU A 109 7.86 -45.89 -6.90
C GLU A 109 7.35 -44.45 -7.04
N LEU A 110 7.36 -43.92 -8.27
CA LEU A 110 6.85 -42.61 -8.60
C LEU A 110 5.39 -42.70 -9.00
N TYR A 111 4.57 -41.93 -8.31
CA TYR A 111 3.17 -41.76 -8.64
C TYR A 111 2.97 -40.48 -9.43
N ASP A 112 2.12 -40.57 -10.44
CA ASP A 112 1.75 -39.41 -11.26
C ASP A 112 0.66 -38.57 -10.59
N VAL A 113 0.88 -37.27 -10.54
CA VAL A 113 -0.12 -36.29 -10.13
C VAL A 113 -0.46 -35.40 -11.32
N LYS A 114 -1.65 -35.61 -11.87
CA LYS A 114 -2.11 -34.96 -13.09
C LYS A 114 -3.20 -33.93 -12.78
N PHE A 115 -3.20 -32.84 -13.54
CA PHE A 115 -4.12 -31.73 -13.38
C PHE A 115 -4.94 -31.54 -14.65
N TYR A 116 -6.24 -31.40 -14.51
CA TYR A 116 -7.19 -31.33 -15.61
C TYR A 116 -8.08 -30.09 -15.52
N SER A 117 -8.70 -29.70 -16.66
CA SER A 117 -9.82 -28.80 -16.71
C SER A 117 -10.97 -29.30 -15.83
N GLU A 118 -11.91 -28.42 -15.47
CA GLU A 118 -13.05 -28.71 -14.57
C GLU A 118 -13.87 -29.93 -15.05
N ASP A 119 -14.06 -30.03 -16.37
CA ASP A 119 -14.78 -31.14 -17.04
C ASP A 119 -13.92 -32.40 -17.28
N GLY A 120 -12.64 -32.34 -16.96
CA GLY A 120 -11.67 -33.44 -17.12
C GLY A 120 -11.19 -33.69 -18.56
N LYS A 121 -11.63 -32.90 -19.54
CA LYS A 121 -11.30 -33.14 -20.95
C LYS A 121 -9.88 -32.72 -21.33
N LYS A 122 -9.34 -31.69 -20.70
CA LYS A 122 -8.02 -31.15 -21.03
C LYS A 122 -7.06 -31.32 -19.86
N GLU A 123 -5.92 -31.99 -20.10
CA GLU A 123 -4.82 -32.07 -19.12
C GLU A 123 -3.97 -30.80 -19.20
N HIS A 124 -3.63 -30.22 -18.03
CA HIS A 124 -2.63 -29.17 -17.86
C HIS A 124 -1.25 -29.83 -17.68
N LYS A 125 -0.64 -30.23 -18.79
CA LYS A 125 0.62 -31.01 -18.80
C LYS A 125 1.78 -30.31 -18.12
N ASP A 126 1.81 -28.99 -18.18
CA ASP A 126 2.78 -28.09 -17.53
C ASP A 126 2.72 -28.13 -15.98
N LEU A 127 1.58 -28.55 -15.43
CA LEU A 127 1.38 -28.67 -13.98
C LEU A 127 1.64 -30.09 -13.43
N ARG A 128 1.83 -31.08 -14.33
CA ARG A 128 2.07 -32.47 -13.94
C ARG A 128 3.25 -32.58 -12.97
N LYS A 129 3.08 -33.40 -11.94
CA LYS A 129 4.11 -33.69 -10.94
C LYS A 129 4.26 -35.20 -10.75
N GLN A 130 5.42 -35.59 -10.24
CA GLN A 130 5.67 -36.94 -9.79
C GLN A 130 6.14 -36.91 -8.33
N ALA A 131 5.64 -37.77 -7.50
CA ALA A 131 5.96 -37.87 -6.09
C ALA A 131 6.03 -39.34 -5.63
N ILE A 132 6.74 -39.58 -4.55
CA ILE A 132 6.76 -40.90 -3.90
C ILE A 132 5.66 -41.00 -2.85
N LYS A 133 5.26 -42.20 -2.48
CA LYS A 133 4.28 -42.46 -1.42
C LYS A 133 4.67 -41.75 -0.11
N GLY A 134 3.74 -41.03 0.48
CA GLY A 134 3.94 -40.29 1.73
C GLY A 134 4.52 -38.91 1.56
N GLU A 135 5.00 -38.54 0.37
CA GLU A 135 5.47 -37.17 0.06
C GLU A 135 4.28 -36.21 -0.04
N ASN A 136 4.51 -34.94 0.38
CA ASN A 136 3.53 -33.89 0.22
C ASN A 136 3.84 -33.08 -1.03
N ILE A 137 2.84 -32.89 -1.88
CA ILE A 137 2.89 -31.89 -2.94
C ILE A 137 2.09 -30.66 -2.55
N THR A 138 2.47 -29.51 -3.07
CA THR A 138 1.69 -28.28 -2.96
C THR A 138 0.87 -28.13 -4.23
N LEU A 139 -0.46 -27.95 -4.08
CA LEU A 139 -1.36 -27.68 -5.20
C LEU A 139 -0.96 -26.36 -5.89
N PRO A 140 -0.79 -26.37 -7.21
CA PRO A 140 -0.41 -25.19 -7.98
C PRO A 140 -1.56 -24.19 -8.06
N SER A 141 -1.27 -22.98 -8.58
CA SER A 141 -2.31 -22.04 -9.00
C SER A 141 -3.15 -22.66 -10.10
N VAL A 142 -4.47 -22.40 -10.08
CA VAL A 142 -5.37 -22.86 -11.14
C VAL A 142 -5.20 -21.95 -12.36
N PRO A 143 -5.03 -22.49 -13.55
CA PRO A 143 -5.03 -21.69 -14.78
C PRO A 143 -6.31 -20.87 -14.90
N HIS A 144 -6.16 -19.62 -15.32
CA HIS A 144 -7.25 -18.66 -15.51
C HIS A 144 -7.19 -18.03 -16.91
N SER A 145 -8.28 -17.38 -17.29
CA SER A 145 -8.37 -16.62 -18.54
C SER A 145 -8.92 -15.22 -18.26
N SER A 146 -9.11 -14.43 -19.31
CA SER A 146 -9.77 -13.11 -19.19
C SER A 146 -11.24 -13.21 -18.76
N THR A 147 -11.87 -14.37 -18.91
CA THR A 147 -13.28 -14.61 -18.62
C THR A 147 -13.54 -15.55 -17.46
N THR A 148 -12.51 -16.25 -16.98
CA THR A 148 -12.63 -17.21 -15.88
C THR A 148 -11.54 -17.07 -14.86
N MET A 149 -11.91 -17.20 -13.61
CA MET A 149 -11.02 -17.19 -12.43
C MET A 149 -10.89 -18.59 -11.87
N GLY A 150 -9.67 -19.03 -11.58
CA GLY A 150 -9.41 -20.30 -10.91
C GLY A 150 -9.66 -20.19 -9.40
N LEU A 151 -10.46 -21.08 -8.85
CA LEU A 151 -10.81 -21.13 -7.44
C LEU A 151 -9.98 -22.14 -6.65
N GLY A 152 -9.71 -23.29 -7.25
CA GLY A 152 -9.00 -24.40 -6.58
C GLY A 152 -9.03 -25.70 -7.37
N TRP A 153 -8.72 -26.79 -6.68
CA TRP A 153 -8.60 -28.12 -7.24
C TRP A 153 -9.46 -29.12 -6.48
N SER A 154 -10.11 -30.01 -7.19
CA SER A 154 -10.88 -31.13 -6.64
C SER A 154 -10.36 -32.45 -7.17
N THR A 155 -10.53 -33.54 -6.42
CA THR A 155 -10.24 -34.90 -6.89
C THR A 155 -11.32 -35.49 -7.79
N THR A 156 -12.44 -34.78 -7.97
CA THR A 156 -13.57 -35.19 -8.81
C THR A 156 -13.89 -34.09 -9.80
N ALA A 157 -14.15 -34.46 -11.05
CA ALA A 157 -14.58 -33.52 -12.10
C ALA A 157 -15.95 -32.90 -11.72
N ASN A 158 -16.14 -31.65 -12.11
CA ASN A 158 -17.37 -30.87 -11.86
C ASN A 158 -17.80 -30.79 -10.38
N ALA A 159 -16.88 -30.93 -9.46
CA ALA A 159 -17.17 -30.93 -8.02
C ALA A 159 -17.65 -29.58 -7.52
N LYS A 160 -18.52 -29.60 -6.50
CA LYS A 160 -18.97 -28.38 -5.80
C LYS A 160 -17.93 -27.90 -4.77
N THR A 161 -17.13 -28.80 -4.22
CA THR A 161 -16.07 -28.50 -3.22
C THR A 161 -14.70 -28.58 -3.85
N TYR A 162 -13.77 -27.79 -3.36
CA TYR A 162 -12.40 -27.73 -3.86
C TYR A 162 -11.41 -27.32 -2.75
N GLN A 163 -10.15 -27.63 -2.98
CA GLN A 163 -9.03 -27.24 -2.13
C GLN A 163 -8.31 -26.05 -2.77
N LYS A 164 -7.93 -25.07 -1.98
CA LYS A 164 -7.27 -23.86 -2.46
C LYS A 164 -5.86 -24.15 -2.99
N PRO A 165 -5.36 -23.39 -3.98
CA PRO A 165 -3.95 -23.40 -4.33
C PRO A 165 -3.08 -23.17 -3.08
N GLY A 166 -1.89 -23.80 -3.05
CA GLY A 166 -1.02 -23.77 -1.88
C GLY A 166 -1.30 -24.86 -0.83
N THR A 167 -2.45 -25.55 -0.90
CA THR A 167 -2.74 -26.69 0.00
C THR A 167 -1.75 -27.82 -0.23
N LYS A 168 -1.24 -28.39 0.87
CA LYS A 168 -0.34 -29.57 0.84
C LYS A 168 -1.15 -30.84 0.85
N ILE A 169 -0.91 -31.72 -0.13
CA ILE A 169 -1.59 -33.00 -0.30
C ILE A 169 -0.59 -34.12 -0.15
N LYS A 170 -0.87 -35.07 0.74
CA LYS A 170 -0.07 -36.28 0.91
C LYS A 170 -0.38 -37.30 -0.19
N ILE A 171 0.66 -37.77 -0.89
CA ILE A 171 0.52 -38.70 -2.02
C ILE A 171 0.51 -40.11 -1.50
N ASN A 172 -0.51 -40.89 -1.88
CA ASN A 172 -0.64 -42.30 -1.53
C ASN A 172 -0.71 -43.23 -2.75
N GLY A 173 -0.76 -42.66 -3.95
CA GLY A 173 -0.84 -43.33 -5.25
C GLY A 173 -1.01 -42.29 -6.36
N ASP A 174 -1.31 -42.76 -7.56
CA ASP A 174 -1.65 -41.83 -8.68
C ASP A 174 -2.86 -40.97 -8.32
N MET A 175 -2.78 -39.70 -8.63
CA MET A 175 -3.84 -38.73 -8.32
C MET A 175 -4.19 -37.86 -9.53
N LYS A 176 -5.48 -37.55 -9.64
CA LYS A 176 -6.00 -36.60 -10.62
C LYS A 176 -6.67 -35.45 -9.88
N PHE A 177 -6.37 -34.25 -10.30
CA PHE A 177 -7.00 -33.01 -9.82
C PHE A 177 -7.68 -32.30 -10.96
N TYR A 178 -8.88 -31.81 -10.69
CA TYR A 178 -9.72 -31.09 -11.64
C TYR A 178 -9.85 -29.66 -11.16
N SER A 179 -9.62 -28.71 -12.05
CA SER A 179 -9.74 -27.29 -11.71
C SER A 179 -11.18 -26.95 -11.36
N LYS A 180 -11.34 -26.07 -10.38
CA LYS A 180 -12.59 -25.35 -10.16
C LYS A 180 -12.43 -23.93 -10.63
N THR A 181 -13.32 -23.50 -11.53
CA THR A 181 -13.29 -22.17 -12.10
C THR A 181 -14.61 -21.44 -11.89
N GLN A 182 -14.56 -20.13 -11.96
CA GLN A 182 -15.74 -19.26 -11.88
C GLN A 182 -15.68 -18.26 -13.03
N THR A 183 -16.80 -18.06 -13.73
CA THR A 183 -16.91 -16.98 -14.70
C THR A 183 -16.73 -15.63 -14.03
N ILE A 184 -15.87 -14.79 -14.60
CA ILE A 184 -15.66 -13.42 -14.13
C ILE A 184 -16.87 -12.60 -14.54
N THR A 185 -17.58 -12.05 -13.55
CA THR A 185 -18.55 -11.00 -13.79
C THR A 185 -17.84 -9.65 -13.72
N SER A 186 -18.22 -8.73 -14.59
CA SER A 186 -17.60 -7.41 -14.65
C SER A 186 -18.65 -6.33 -14.86
N VAL A 187 -18.35 -5.14 -14.39
CA VAL A 187 -19.04 -3.92 -14.82
C VAL A 187 -18.17 -3.18 -15.84
N ASN A 188 -18.82 -2.54 -16.79
CA ASN A 188 -18.15 -1.73 -17.78
C ASN A 188 -18.22 -0.25 -17.38
N LEU A 189 -17.08 0.39 -17.42
CA LEU A 189 -16.94 1.82 -17.14
C LEU A 189 -16.75 2.56 -18.47
N TYR A 190 -17.51 3.63 -18.67
CA TYR A 190 -17.50 4.45 -19.85
C TYR A 190 -17.13 5.89 -19.52
N LYS A 191 -16.50 6.58 -20.45
CA LYS A 191 -16.26 8.02 -20.35
C LYS A 191 -17.59 8.78 -20.46
N TYR A 192 -17.59 10.06 -20.13
CA TYR A 192 -18.76 10.93 -20.19
C TYR A 192 -19.29 11.11 -21.65
N ASP A 193 -18.47 10.83 -22.67
CA ASP A 193 -18.83 10.84 -24.09
C ASP A 193 -19.36 9.48 -24.59
N GLY A 194 -19.58 8.53 -23.72
CA GLY A 194 -20.08 7.19 -24.01
C GLY A 194 -19.02 6.21 -24.52
N LYS A 195 -17.77 6.65 -24.68
CA LYS A 195 -16.69 5.73 -25.10
C LYS A 195 -16.32 4.78 -23.99
N PHE A 196 -16.19 3.50 -24.33
CA PHE A 196 -15.72 2.48 -23.40
C PHE A 196 -14.34 2.88 -22.81
N TRP A 197 -14.20 2.76 -21.50
CA TRP A 197 -12.95 3.03 -20.82
C TRP A 197 -12.27 1.78 -20.31
N LYS A 198 -12.97 1.00 -19.47
CA LYS A 198 -12.44 -0.28 -18.99
C LYS A 198 -13.53 -1.17 -18.39
N SER A 199 -13.24 -2.46 -18.28
CA SER A 199 -14.03 -3.42 -17.53
C SER A 199 -13.41 -3.69 -16.16
N VAL A 200 -14.23 -3.78 -15.12
CA VAL A 200 -13.79 -4.04 -13.74
C VAL A 200 -14.43 -5.33 -13.24
N PRO A 201 -13.63 -6.37 -12.95
CA PRO A 201 -14.13 -7.61 -12.39
C PRO A 201 -14.78 -7.39 -11.01
N THR A 202 -15.91 -8.04 -10.74
CA THR A 202 -16.69 -7.83 -9.51
C THR A 202 -16.77 -9.04 -8.59
N ASN A 203 -16.31 -10.22 -9.03
CA ASN A 203 -16.39 -11.48 -8.27
C ASN A 203 -15.04 -12.18 -8.10
N THR A 204 -13.92 -11.43 -8.11
CA THR A 204 -12.55 -11.97 -8.05
C THR A 204 -12.00 -12.09 -6.61
N GLY A 205 -12.86 -11.99 -5.59
CA GLY A 205 -12.44 -12.06 -4.19
C GLY A 205 -11.95 -10.73 -3.57
N SER A 206 -11.67 -9.72 -4.40
CA SER A 206 -11.47 -8.34 -3.97
C SER A 206 -12.78 -7.58 -3.98
N THR A 207 -12.87 -6.52 -3.19
CA THR A 207 -14.00 -5.58 -3.26
C THR A 207 -13.61 -4.41 -4.17
N PRO A 208 -13.99 -4.43 -5.46
CA PRO A 208 -13.64 -3.36 -6.37
C PRO A 208 -14.40 -2.08 -6.00
N VAL A 209 -13.73 -0.94 -6.19
CA VAL A 209 -14.31 0.38 -5.94
C VAL A 209 -14.29 1.22 -7.23
N PHE A 210 -15.20 2.16 -7.32
CA PHE A 210 -15.20 3.12 -8.40
C PHE A 210 -13.92 3.96 -8.35
N PRO A 211 -13.20 4.06 -9.47
CA PRO A 211 -11.93 4.79 -9.49
C PRO A 211 -12.16 6.31 -9.47
N SER A 212 -11.22 7.03 -8.87
CA SER A 212 -11.03 8.45 -9.13
C SER A 212 -10.45 8.63 -10.53
N VAL A 213 -10.95 9.62 -11.26
CA VAL A 213 -10.49 9.92 -12.62
C VAL A 213 -10.13 11.39 -12.73
N ASN A 214 -8.86 11.65 -12.98
CA ASN A 214 -8.39 12.96 -13.38
C ASN A 214 -8.48 13.04 -14.92
N LEU A 215 -9.30 13.97 -15.43
CA LEU A 215 -9.50 14.14 -16.86
C LEU A 215 -8.36 14.91 -17.54
N GLY A 216 -7.39 15.42 -16.75
CA GLY A 216 -6.24 16.19 -17.28
C GLY A 216 -6.64 17.53 -17.93
N SER A 217 -7.84 17.99 -17.66
CA SER A 217 -8.43 19.20 -18.22
C SER A 217 -9.18 19.97 -17.14
N ILE A 218 -9.74 21.12 -17.50
CA ILE A 218 -10.63 21.90 -16.64
C ILE A 218 -11.89 21.13 -16.22
N ASN A 219 -12.31 20.14 -17.00
CA ASN A 219 -13.44 19.29 -16.64
C ASN A 219 -13.05 18.30 -15.55
N MET A 220 -13.98 18.02 -14.66
CA MET A 220 -13.85 17.02 -13.58
C MET A 220 -14.74 15.81 -13.84
N CYS A 221 -14.32 14.67 -13.33
CA CYS A 221 -15.19 13.52 -13.12
C CYS A 221 -15.74 13.59 -11.69
N LEU A 222 -17.02 13.90 -11.52
CA LEU A 222 -17.67 13.95 -10.20
C LEU A 222 -17.94 12.56 -9.63
N GLY A 223 -18.10 11.56 -10.49
CA GLY A 223 -18.44 10.20 -10.11
C GLY A 223 -19.04 9.44 -11.26
N TRP A 224 -19.88 8.46 -10.95
CA TRP A 224 -20.40 7.47 -11.89
C TRP A 224 -21.91 7.35 -11.79
N SER A 225 -22.58 7.22 -12.91
CA SER A 225 -24.03 7.03 -13.03
C SER A 225 -24.36 5.83 -13.93
N LYS A 226 -25.50 5.18 -13.71
CA LYS A 226 -26.03 4.17 -14.63
C LYS A 226 -26.57 4.76 -15.93
N THR A 227 -26.86 6.04 -15.91
CA THR A 227 -27.38 6.76 -17.08
C THR A 227 -26.34 7.72 -17.63
N MET A 228 -26.20 7.78 -18.95
CA MET A 228 -25.39 8.77 -19.65
C MET A 228 -26.26 9.99 -19.96
N GLY A 229 -25.71 11.18 -19.76
CA GLY A 229 -26.40 12.43 -20.18
C GLY A 229 -25.84 13.67 -19.50
N LYS A 230 -26.14 14.83 -20.15
CA LYS A 230 -25.68 16.15 -19.70
C LYS A 230 -26.15 16.53 -18.30
N ASN A 231 -27.29 15.98 -17.85
CA ASN A 231 -27.89 16.27 -16.54
C ASN A 231 -27.80 15.08 -15.58
N SER A 232 -26.97 14.07 -15.88
CA SER A 232 -26.78 12.94 -15.00
C SER A 232 -26.13 13.39 -13.72
N ARG A 233 -26.64 12.89 -12.59
CA ARG A 233 -26.03 13.10 -11.27
C ARG A 233 -25.26 11.83 -10.88
N PRO A 234 -24.15 11.96 -10.15
CA PRO A 234 -23.44 10.78 -9.65
C PRO A 234 -24.36 9.96 -8.72
N GLU A 235 -24.45 8.66 -8.98
CA GLU A 235 -25.03 7.69 -8.07
C GLU A 235 -23.94 7.08 -7.19
N TYR A 236 -22.70 7.10 -7.68
CA TYR A 236 -21.52 6.57 -7.01
C TYR A 236 -20.34 7.53 -7.15
N TYR A 237 -19.55 7.63 -6.10
CA TYR A 237 -18.34 8.46 -6.06
C TYR A 237 -17.08 7.60 -6.10
N ALA A 238 -15.93 8.23 -6.32
CA ALA A 238 -14.64 7.55 -6.22
C ALA A 238 -14.45 6.94 -4.82
N GLY A 239 -14.10 5.65 -4.78
CA GLY A 239 -13.98 4.89 -3.54
C GLY A 239 -15.23 4.12 -3.13
N ASP A 240 -16.40 4.44 -3.69
CA ASP A 240 -17.61 3.65 -3.44
C ASP A 240 -17.48 2.24 -4.01
N ARG A 241 -18.07 1.28 -3.32
CA ARG A 241 -18.08 -0.13 -3.72
C ARG A 241 -18.82 -0.32 -5.04
N ILE A 242 -18.18 -0.98 -6.00
CA ILE A 242 -18.83 -1.37 -7.25
C ILE A 242 -19.82 -2.50 -6.98
N PRO A 243 -21.10 -2.40 -7.44
CA PRO A 243 -22.07 -3.48 -7.30
C PRO A 243 -21.58 -4.78 -7.95
N THR A 244 -21.88 -5.92 -7.33
CA THR A 244 -21.42 -7.25 -7.78
C THR A 244 -22.13 -7.76 -9.04
N LYS A 245 -23.15 -7.04 -9.52
CA LYS A 245 -23.88 -7.36 -10.74
C LYS A 245 -23.20 -6.74 -11.95
N THR A 246 -23.36 -7.39 -13.12
CA THR A 246 -22.99 -6.80 -14.40
C THR A 246 -23.77 -5.52 -14.66
N GLY A 247 -23.14 -4.56 -15.31
CA GLY A 247 -23.78 -3.28 -15.65
C GLY A 247 -22.81 -2.30 -16.30
N ASN A 248 -23.38 -1.23 -16.82
CA ASN A 248 -22.65 -0.13 -17.42
C ASN A 248 -22.75 1.09 -16.53
N TYR A 249 -21.62 1.78 -16.35
CA TYR A 249 -21.55 3.03 -15.59
C TYR A 249 -20.78 4.07 -16.38
N TYR A 250 -21.27 5.28 -16.38
CA TYR A 250 -20.78 6.41 -17.15
C TYR A 250 -20.22 7.47 -16.22
N MET A 251 -19.08 8.06 -16.60
CA MET A 251 -18.53 9.23 -15.89
C MET A 251 -19.51 10.38 -15.94
N VAL A 252 -19.75 11.01 -14.81
CA VAL A 252 -20.48 12.28 -14.72
C VAL A 252 -19.47 13.42 -14.78
N LYS A 253 -19.55 14.21 -15.85
CA LYS A 253 -18.68 15.37 -16.07
C LYS A 253 -19.22 16.59 -15.33
N PHE A 254 -18.31 17.41 -14.78
CA PHE A 254 -18.54 18.79 -14.36
C PHE A 254 -17.56 19.68 -15.13
N GLY A 255 -18.07 20.70 -15.77
CA GLY A 255 -17.29 21.64 -16.57
C GLY A 255 -17.62 23.11 -16.25
N PRO A 256 -16.97 24.07 -16.92
CA PRO A 256 -17.22 25.49 -16.71
C PRO A 256 -18.67 25.90 -16.89
N GLU A 257 -19.41 25.21 -17.73
CA GLU A 257 -20.84 25.43 -17.97
C GLU A 257 -21.71 25.03 -16.76
N ASP A 258 -21.20 24.22 -15.85
CA ASP A 258 -21.88 23.73 -14.65
C ASP A 258 -21.52 24.58 -13.41
N ASP A 259 -20.44 25.35 -13.50
CA ASP A 259 -19.91 26.19 -12.42
C ASP A 259 -20.69 27.54 -12.38
N LYS A 260 -21.67 27.60 -11.48
CA LYS A 260 -22.55 28.75 -11.35
C LYS A 260 -22.50 29.33 -9.94
N ALA A 261 -22.27 30.64 -9.85
CA ALA A 261 -22.37 31.33 -8.58
C ALA A 261 -23.80 31.22 -8.01
N PRO A 262 -23.94 31.14 -6.67
CA PRO A 262 -25.24 31.21 -6.06
C PRO A 262 -25.93 32.53 -6.35
N SER A 263 -27.24 32.54 -6.49
CA SER A 263 -28.05 33.73 -6.76
C SER A 263 -27.97 34.78 -5.64
N TYR A 264 -27.68 34.31 -4.42
CA TYR A 264 -27.52 35.20 -3.26
C TYR A 264 -26.47 34.61 -2.28
N ILE A 265 -25.85 35.51 -1.52
CA ILE A 265 -24.93 35.16 -0.43
C ILE A 265 -25.69 35.38 0.88
N ARG A 266 -25.72 34.33 1.71
CA ARG A 266 -26.33 34.43 3.05
C ARG A 266 -25.39 35.19 3.98
N THR A 267 -25.96 36.14 4.72
CA THR A 267 -25.27 36.75 5.86
C THR A 267 -25.14 35.70 6.97
N PRO A 268 -23.97 35.50 7.57
CA PRO A 268 -23.81 34.62 8.71
C PRO A 268 -24.69 35.07 9.87
N GLU A 269 -25.68 34.25 10.22
CA GLU A 269 -26.60 34.51 11.33
C GLU A 269 -25.98 34.17 12.68
N GLY A 270 -26.33 34.94 13.72
CA GLY A 270 -25.92 34.67 15.10
C GLY A 270 -24.46 35.07 15.41
N TYR A 271 -23.76 35.73 14.50
CA TYR A 271 -22.44 36.31 14.72
C TYR A 271 -22.42 37.80 14.42
N ASP A 272 -21.78 38.55 15.31
CA ASP A 272 -21.50 39.97 15.09
C ASP A 272 -20.37 40.18 14.06
N MET A 273 -19.42 39.21 14.01
CA MET A 273 -18.32 39.18 13.04
C MET A 273 -17.86 37.77 12.75
N VAL A 274 -17.57 37.48 11.49
CA VAL A 274 -16.95 36.24 11.00
C VAL A 274 -15.67 36.61 10.25
N TYR A 275 -14.55 36.03 10.67
CA TYR A 275 -13.25 36.24 10.03
C TYR A 275 -12.86 35.00 9.20
N PHE A 276 -12.55 35.21 7.94
CA PHE A 276 -11.88 34.24 7.10
C PHE A 276 -10.37 34.49 7.12
N VAL A 277 -9.60 33.49 7.50
CA VAL A 277 -8.15 33.58 7.63
C VAL A 277 -7.51 32.57 6.69
N GLY A 278 -6.59 33.02 5.83
CA GLY A 278 -6.00 32.08 4.88
C GLY A 278 -4.99 32.67 3.89
N ASP A 279 -4.76 31.91 2.86
CA ASP A 279 -3.83 32.19 1.77
C ASP A 279 -4.53 32.83 0.56
N SER A 280 -3.88 32.77 -0.62
CA SER A 280 -4.40 33.29 -1.89
C SER A 280 -5.80 32.76 -2.25
N ARG A 281 -6.20 31.59 -1.77
CA ARG A 281 -7.57 31.06 -2.01
C ARG A 281 -8.61 31.77 -1.15
N THR A 282 -8.24 32.19 0.05
CA THR A 282 -9.08 33.03 0.89
C THR A 282 -9.22 34.46 0.27
N ILE A 283 -8.15 34.97 -0.35
CA ILE A 283 -8.22 36.18 -1.17
C ILE A 283 -9.16 35.98 -2.37
N GLY A 284 -9.09 34.82 -3.03
CA GLY A 284 -10.01 34.48 -4.13
C GLY A 284 -11.47 34.47 -3.70
N LEU A 285 -11.80 33.98 -2.51
CA LEU A 285 -13.14 34.07 -1.92
C LEU A 285 -13.54 35.53 -1.68
N GLN A 286 -12.64 36.32 -1.11
CA GLN A 286 -12.88 37.77 -0.89
C GLN A 286 -13.21 38.50 -2.22
N TRP A 287 -12.45 38.25 -3.26
CA TRP A 287 -12.68 38.83 -4.58
C TRP A 287 -13.98 38.33 -5.23
N GLY A 288 -14.26 37.00 -5.08
CA GLY A 288 -15.50 36.40 -5.56
C GLY A 288 -16.75 37.03 -4.91
N LEU A 289 -16.66 37.34 -3.63
CA LEU A 289 -17.74 38.06 -2.93
C LEU A 289 -17.93 39.49 -3.45
N GLY A 290 -16.84 40.22 -3.66
CA GLY A 290 -16.87 41.60 -4.14
C GLY A 290 -17.85 42.47 -3.34
N SER A 291 -18.75 43.18 -4.01
CA SER A 291 -19.79 44.00 -3.39
C SER A 291 -20.89 43.23 -2.66
N ARG A 292 -20.99 41.91 -2.87
CA ARG A 292 -21.93 41.02 -2.16
C ARG A 292 -21.42 40.55 -0.78
N LYS A 293 -20.23 40.98 -0.36
CA LYS A 293 -19.66 40.66 0.94
C LYS A 293 -20.58 41.13 2.07
N PRO A 294 -21.03 40.23 2.97
CA PRO A 294 -21.81 40.63 4.14
C PRO A 294 -21.03 41.61 5.04
N SER A 295 -21.75 42.57 5.67
CA SER A 295 -21.12 43.55 6.54
C SER A 295 -20.43 42.96 7.77
N ASN A 296 -20.92 41.81 8.24
CA ASN A 296 -20.33 41.07 9.36
C ASN A 296 -19.31 40.00 8.93
N VAL A 297 -18.72 40.15 7.75
CA VAL A 297 -17.63 39.27 7.26
C VAL A 297 -16.37 40.08 7.01
N ASP A 298 -15.23 39.66 7.53
CA ASP A 298 -13.95 40.26 7.27
C ASP A 298 -12.88 39.23 6.96
N PHE A 299 -11.75 39.65 6.41
CA PHE A 299 -10.68 38.81 5.91
C PHE A 299 -9.33 39.14 6.55
N VAL A 300 -8.55 38.10 6.83
CA VAL A 300 -7.13 38.19 7.17
C VAL A 300 -6.43 37.17 6.28
N ALA A 301 -5.95 37.62 5.14
CA ALA A 301 -5.39 36.72 4.14
C ALA A 301 -4.25 37.37 3.36
N ASP A 302 -3.27 36.59 2.95
CA ASP A 302 -2.18 37.04 2.09
C ASP A 302 -1.79 35.96 1.07
N SER A 303 -1.24 36.39 -0.08
CA SER A 303 -0.98 35.52 -1.21
C SER A 303 0.31 34.73 -1.05
N GLY A 304 0.25 33.42 -1.29
CA GLY A 304 1.43 32.54 -1.21
C GLY A 304 1.83 32.14 0.21
N GLU A 305 1.10 32.61 1.20
CA GLU A 305 1.45 32.48 2.61
C GLU A 305 1.00 31.16 3.23
N GLY A 306 1.66 30.80 4.34
CA GLY A 306 1.42 29.58 5.12
C GLY A 306 1.54 29.82 6.61
N LEU A 307 2.01 28.80 7.33
CA LEU A 307 2.12 28.86 8.79
C LEU A 307 3.09 29.95 9.25
N GLU A 308 4.23 30.09 8.58
CA GLU A 308 5.26 31.08 8.95
C GLU A 308 4.71 32.50 9.00
N TRP A 309 3.95 32.90 7.97
CA TRP A 309 3.25 34.19 7.97
C TRP A 309 2.26 34.29 9.12
N PHE A 310 1.49 33.24 9.36
CA PHE A 310 0.48 33.27 10.41
C PHE A 310 1.11 33.39 11.80
N GLU A 311 2.27 32.77 12.04
CA GLU A 311 3.03 32.84 13.30
C GLU A 311 3.83 34.14 13.48
N ARG A 312 4.03 34.91 12.40
CA ARG A 312 4.89 36.11 12.41
C ARG A 312 4.39 37.12 13.44
N ARG A 313 5.33 37.63 14.24
CA ARG A 313 5.04 38.48 15.39
C ARG A 313 5.00 39.98 15.08
N ASP A 314 5.47 40.39 13.90
CA ASP A 314 5.44 41.77 13.46
C ASP A 314 4.04 42.19 12.94
N ASP A 315 3.90 43.39 12.46
CA ASP A 315 2.61 43.95 12.01
C ASP A 315 2.10 43.37 10.69
N THR A 316 2.93 42.57 10.00
CA THR A 316 2.56 41.85 8.79
C THR A 316 2.01 40.46 9.10
N GLY A 317 2.20 39.94 10.33
CA GLY A 317 1.78 38.60 10.73
C GLY A 317 0.27 38.40 10.75
N GLY A 318 -0.18 37.28 10.18
CA GLY A 318 -1.60 36.97 10.04
C GLY A 318 -2.33 36.87 11.38
N TYR A 319 -1.75 36.17 12.35
CA TYR A 319 -2.37 36.00 13.67
C TYR A 319 -2.44 37.31 14.45
N LYS A 320 -1.39 38.13 14.41
CA LYS A 320 -1.40 39.46 15.08
C LYS A 320 -2.49 40.39 14.52
N ASN A 321 -2.69 40.36 13.20
CA ASN A 321 -3.76 41.09 12.54
C ASN A 321 -5.14 40.58 12.95
N LEU A 322 -5.34 39.26 12.95
CA LEU A 322 -6.58 38.64 13.40
C LEU A 322 -6.88 39.02 14.86
N TYR A 323 -5.89 38.82 15.75
CA TYR A 323 -6.04 39.12 17.17
C TYR A 323 -6.49 40.60 17.43
N ARG A 324 -5.85 41.56 16.74
CA ARG A 324 -6.23 42.98 16.84
C ARG A 324 -7.68 43.25 16.39
N LYS A 325 -8.09 42.64 15.29
CA LYS A 325 -9.47 42.78 14.76
C LYS A 325 -10.50 42.16 15.72
N VAL A 326 -10.26 40.95 16.18
CA VAL A 326 -11.14 40.25 17.12
C VAL A 326 -11.26 41.03 18.43
N ARG A 327 -10.13 41.47 19.00
CA ARG A 327 -10.07 42.26 20.23
C ARG A 327 -10.87 43.57 20.10
N LYS A 328 -10.68 44.31 19.03
CA LYS A 328 -11.39 45.57 18.78
C LYS A 328 -12.92 45.42 18.81
N ILE A 329 -13.46 44.42 18.14
CA ILE A 329 -14.90 44.17 18.11
C ILE A 329 -15.40 43.74 19.49
N PHE A 330 -14.63 42.87 20.19
CA PHE A 330 -14.98 42.42 21.53
C PHE A 330 -15.04 43.58 22.55
N GLU A 331 -14.01 44.43 22.57
CA GLU A 331 -13.94 45.60 23.45
C GLU A 331 -15.05 46.60 23.13
N ASN A 332 -15.30 46.90 21.86
CA ASN A 332 -16.35 47.83 21.44
C ASN A 332 -17.76 47.38 21.82
N SER A 333 -17.97 46.07 21.92
CA SER A 333 -19.24 45.46 22.36
C SER A 333 -19.40 45.37 23.88
N GLY A 334 -18.41 45.82 24.64
CA GLY A 334 -18.36 45.58 26.10
C GLY A 334 -18.23 44.09 26.47
N GLY A 335 -17.50 43.34 25.66
CA GLY A 335 -17.24 41.90 25.89
C GLY A 335 -18.39 40.96 25.52
N ARG A 336 -19.36 41.42 24.71
CA ARG A 336 -20.57 40.67 24.36
C ARG A 336 -20.61 40.12 22.94
N ALA A 337 -19.72 40.63 22.04
CA ALA A 337 -19.72 40.20 20.66
C ALA A 337 -19.52 38.69 20.48
N ARG A 338 -20.37 38.08 19.70
CA ARG A 338 -20.16 36.68 19.21
C ARG A 338 -19.39 36.74 17.92
N GLN A 339 -18.22 36.09 17.93
CA GLN A 339 -17.30 36.11 16.81
C GLN A 339 -16.95 34.71 16.39
N ALA A 340 -16.81 34.49 15.09
CA ALA A 340 -16.32 33.24 14.51
C ALA A 340 -15.01 33.45 13.74
N VAL A 341 -14.10 32.52 13.83
CA VAL A 341 -12.85 32.51 13.06
C VAL A 341 -12.78 31.23 12.25
N ILE A 342 -12.69 31.35 10.94
CA ILE A 342 -12.59 30.25 9.98
C ILE A 342 -11.20 30.28 9.36
N ILE A 343 -10.38 29.27 9.66
CA ILE A 343 -9.00 29.18 9.15
C ILE A 343 -8.96 28.21 7.96
N ASN A 344 -8.45 28.67 6.82
CA ASN A 344 -8.19 27.88 5.60
C ASN A 344 -6.75 28.10 5.13
N LEU A 345 -5.79 27.53 5.86
CA LEU A 345 -4.36 27.56 5.56
C LEU A 345 -3.83 26.15 5.34
N GLY A 346 -2.70 26.02 4.67
CA GLY A 346 -1.93 24.79 4.55
C GLY A 346 -1.60 24.34 3.13
N VAL A 347 -2.22 24.89 2.08
CA VAL A 347 -1.91 24.47 0.69
C VAL A 347 -0.47 24.77 0.30
N ASN A 348 0.14 25.79 0.90
CA ASN A 348 1.49 26.22 0.56
C ASN A 348 2.59 25.43 1.29
N ASP A 349 2.22 24.69 2.35
CA ASP A 349 3.13 23.95 3.22
C ASP A 349 2.52 22.63 3.75
N LEU A 350 1.93 21.84 2.86
CA LEU A 350 1.26 20.55 3.13
C LEU A 350 2.11 19.52 3.90
N TRP A 351 3.43 19.68 3.89
CA TRP A 351 4.38 18.84 4.62
C TRP A 351 4.44 19.15 6.11
N ASN A 352 3.94 20.30 6.55
CA ASN A 352 4.17 20.86 7.90
C ASN A 352 2.96 20.70 8.85
N SER A 353 2.16 19.64 8.68
CA SER A 353 0.92 19.45 9.47
C SER A 353 1.14 19.42 10.98
N SER A 354 2.29 18.92 11.46
CA SER A 354 2.61 18.87 12.90
C SER A 354 2.74 20.26 13.52
N SER A 355 3.49 21.16 12.89
CA SER A 355 3.64 22.54 13.38
C SER A 355 2.31 23.30 13.33
N TYR A 356 1.48 23.06 12.27
CA TYR A 356 0.11 23.58 12.23
C TYR A 356 -0.69 23.14 13.45
N ILE A 357 -0.70 21.86 13.78
CA ILE A 357 -1.45 21.32 14.92
C ILE A 357 -1.04 22.01 16.21
N ASP A 358 0.25 22.13 16.46
CA ASP A 358 0.77 22.72 17.70
C ASP A 358 0.47 24.22 17.82
N TYR A 359 0.60 24.96 16.72
CA TYR A 359 0.31 26.39 16.75
C TYR A 359 -1.19 26.69 16.80
N MET A 360 -2.00 26.03 15.98
CA MET A 360 -3.45 26.23 15.94
C MET A 360 -4.13 25.89 17.26
N ARG A 361 -3.61 24.90 18.01
CA ARG A 361 -4.09 24.60 19.36
C ARG A 361 -3.96 25.82 20.27
N ARG A 362 -2.80 26.47 20.28
CA ARG A 362 -2.56 27.70 21.07
C ARG A 362 -3.46 28.84 20.62
N VAL A 363 -3.59 29.05 19.32
CA VAL A 363 -4.47 30.08 18.75
C VAL A 363 -5.92 29.87 19.19
N SER A 364 -6.42 28.64 19.09
CA SER A 364 -7.78 28.34 19.51
C SER A 364 -7.99 28.56 21.01
N GLN A 365 -7.06 28.10 21.83
CA GLN A 365 -7.13 28.29 23.28
C GLN A 365 -7.17 29.79 23.66
N GLN A 366 -6.33 30.59 23.02
CA GLN A 366 -6.23 32.01 23.29
C GLN A 366 -7.51 32.76 22.85
N LEU A 367 -7.95 32.60 21.58
CA LEU A 367 -9.10 33.32 21.09
C LEU A 367 -10.43 32.92 21.74
N ARG A 368 -10.57 31.62 22.10
CA ARG A 368 -11.71 31.16 22.90
C ARG A 368 -11.68 31.67 24.33
N GLY A 369 -10.49 31.63 24.97
CA GLY A 369 -10.35 32.04 26.37
C GLY A 369 -10.51 33.54 26.57
N GLU A 370 -9.92 34.36 25.70
CA GLU A 370 -9.96 35.82 25.84
C GLU A 370 -11.23 36.47 25.25
N PHE A 371 -11.72 35.95 24.10
CA PHE A 371 -12.78 36.59 23.33
C PHE A 371 -13.99 35.71 23.06
N ARG A 372 -14.03 34.47 23.55
CA ARG A 372 -15.13 33.51 23.38
C ARG A 372 -15.44 33.20 21.89
N CYS A 373 -14.42 33.26 21.01
CA CYS A 373 -14.59 33.01 19.60
C CYS A 373 -14.99 31.55 19.32
N ASP A 374 -15.93 31.34 18.41
CA ASP A 374 -16.15 30.03 17.80
C ASP A 374 -15.08 29.79 16.73
N MET A 375 -14.35 28.66 16.85
CA MET A 375 -13.20 28.35 16.00
C MET A 375 -13.55 27.26 15.00
N TYR A 376 -13.31 27.52 13.72
CA TYR A 376 -13.53 26.59 12.62
C TYR A 376 -12.25 26.39 11.82
N TYR A 377 -11.98 25.15 11.46
CA TYR A 377 -10.92 24.84 10.50
C TYR A 377 -11.56 24.33 9.22
N MET A 378 -11.44 25.10 8.15
CA MET A 378 -11.88 24.71 6.82
C MET A 378 -10.77 23.86 6.21
N SER A 379 -11.11 22.64 5.80
CA SER A 379 -10.14 21.75 5.17
C SER A 379 -9.47 22.41 3.97
N VAL A 380 -8.18 22.12 3.78
CA VAL A 380 -7.46 22.56 2.58
C VAL A 380 -8.23 22.04 1.37
N ASN A 381 -8.65 22.95 0.51
CA ASN A 381 -9.47 22.66 -0.67
C ASN A 381 -8.70 21.78 -1.68
N PRO A 382 -9.37 21.01 -2.57
CA PRO A 382 -8.71 20.11 -3.50
C PRO A 382 -7.75 20.86 -4.45
N VAL A 383 -6.81 20.10 -5.01
CA VAL A 383 -5.90 20.57 -6.06
C VAL A 383 -6.01 19.65 -7.28
N ASN A 384 -5.51 20.09 -8.43
CA ASN A 384 -5.34 19.25 -9.60
C ASN A 384 -3.84 19.13 -9.94
N SER A 385 -3.21 18.06 -9.50
CA SER A 385 -1.77 17.83 -9.66
C SER A 385 -1.33 17.80 -11.12
N ALA A 386 -2.16 17.32 -12.04
CA ALA A 386 -1.86 17.31 -13.46
C ALA A 386 -1.82 18.74 -14.05
N MET A 387 -2.75 19.61 -13.66
CA MET A 387 -2.73 21.03 -14.04
C MET A 387 -1.53 21.76 -13.44
N ILE A 388 -1.25 21.54 -12.14
CA ILE A 388 -0.08 22.12 -11.46
C ILE A 388 1.20 21.77 -12.22
N LYS A 389 1.37 20.51 -12.61
CA LYS A 389 2.53 20.05 -13.38
C LYS A 389 2.60 20.70 -14.76
N ALA A 390 1.48 20.81 -15.46
CA ALA A 390 1.41 21.47 -16.78
C ALA A 390 1.71 22.98 -16.71
N TYR A 391 1.29 23.61 -15.62
CA TYR A 391 1.56 25.02 -15.34
C TYR A 391 3.01 25.30 -14.95
N GLY A 392 3.74 24.30 -14.46
CA GLY A 392 5.10 24.45 -13.93
C GLY A 392 5.16 25.01 -12.52
N GLY A 393 4.07 24.91 -11.77
CA GLY A 393 3.97 25.39 -10.39
C GLY A 393 4.63 24.44 -9.38
N THR A 394 4.74 24.90 -8.13
CA THR A 394 5.23 24.08 -7.01
C THR A 394 4.35 22.85 -6.85
N TYR A 395 4.99 21.68 -6.90
CA TYR A 395 4.31 20.40 -6.91
C TYR A 395 3.48 20.17 -5.65
N ARG A 396 2.20 19.92 -5.83
CA ARG A 396 1.21 19.55 -4.81
C ARG A 396 0.33 18.44 -5.35
N THR A 397 -0.05 17.49 -4.51
CA THR A 397 -0.89 16.37 -4.92
C THR A 397 -2.17 16.28 -4.10
N GLU A 398 -3.16 15.66 -4.69
CA GLU A 398 -4.42 15.31 -4.03
C GLU A 398 -4.19 14.46 -2.77
N ALA A 399 -3.21 13.54 -2.84
CA ALA A 399 -2.83 12.69 -1.71
C ALA A 399 -2.22 13.49 -0.55
N GLN A 400 -1.38 14.49 -0.83
CA GLN A 400 -0.82 15.37 0.20
C GLN A 400 -1.91 16.21 0.87
N VAL A 401 -2.84 16.75 0.11
CA VAL A 401 -4.02 17.48 0.64
C VAL A 401 -4.85 16.56 1.54
N ALA A 402 -5.14 15.34 1.09
CA ALA A 402 -5.90 14.37 1.89
C ALA A 402 -5.18 13.99 3.20
N ALA A 403 -3.86 13.78 3.16
CA ALA A 403 -3.05 13.45 4.33
C ALA A 403 -3.01 14.61 5.33
N PHE A 404 -2.80 15.84 4.86
CA PHE A 404 -2.81 17.05 5.68
C PHE A 404 -4.18 17.25 6.35
N ASN A 405 -5.27 17.24 5.58
CA ASN A 405 -6.63 17.38 6.09
C ASN A 405 -6.98 16.31 7.12
N LYS A 406 -6.56 15.06 6.89
CA LYS A 406 -6.73 13.98 7.86
C LYS A 406 -6.00 14.29 9.18
N SER A 407 -4.74 14.71 9.13
CA SER A 407 -3.93 15.04 10.32
C SER A 407 -4.58 16.16 11.13
N ILE A 408 -4.95 17.25 10.49
CA ILE A 408 -5.61 18.39 11.13
C ILE A 408 -6.94 17.96 11.78
N ARG A 409 -7.80 17.28 11.03
CA ARG A 409 -9.10 16.83 11.53
C ARG A 409 -8.96 15.92 12.75
N MET A 410 -8.06 14.95 12.71
CA MET A 410 -7.87 14.00 13.82
C MET A 410 -7.31 14.68 15.08
N SER A 411 -6.45 15.68 14.93
CA SER A 411 -5.72 16.28 16.05
C SER A 411 -6.37 17.54 16.61
N LEU A 412 -7.14 18.27 15.81
CA LEU A 412 -7.74 19.54 16.20
C LEU A 412 -9.27 19.54 16.23
N CYS A 413 -9.93 18.62 15.50
CA CYS A 413 -11.37 18.66 15.29
C CYS A 413 -12.10 17.40 15.79
N SER A 414 -11.44 16.51 16.50
CA SER A 414 -12.04 15.25 16.98
C SER A 414 -11.60 14.87 18.40
N GLY A 415 -12.45 14.14 19.12
CA GLY A 415 -12.17 13.65 20.47
C GLY A 415 -12.45 14.66 21.58
N SER A 416 -11.88 14.43 22.78
CA SER A 416 -12.05 15.27 23.99
C SER A 416 -11.44 16.66 23.86
N ASN A 417 -10.49 16.86 22.91
CA ASN A 417 -9.78 18.11 22.69
C ASN A 417 -10.24 18.76 21.38
N ASN A 418 -11.53 19.05 21.24
CA ASN A 418 -12.09 19.69 20.06
C ASN A 418 -11.76 21.19 20.05
N TYR A 419 -10.60 21.53 19.49
CA TYR A 419 -10.13 22.93 19.37
C TYR A 419 -10.85 23.68 18.26
N PHE A 420 -11.28 22.97 17.20
CA PHE A 420 -11.96 23.54 16.03
C PHE A 420 -13.15 22.69 15.63
N THR A 421 -14.18 23.33 15.13
CA THR A 421 -15.21 22.65 14.34
C THR A 421 -14.71 22.48 12.91
N ASN A 422 -14.78 21.25 12.36
CA ASN A 422 -14.34 21.00 10.98
C ASN A 422 -15.36 21.47 9.95
N ILE A 423 -14.91 22.24 8.95
CA ILE A 423 -15.66 22.54 7.72
C ILE A 423 -15.00 21.75 6.60
N ASP A 424 -15.65 20.68 6.13
CA ASP A 424 -15.09 19.80 5.10
C ASP A 424 -15.38 20.33 3.68
N ALA A 425 -14.79 21.47 3.35
CA ALA A 425 -14.91 22.09 2.03
C ALA A 425 -14.24 21.24 0.94
N CYS A 426 -13.17 20.50 1.28
CA CYS A 426 -12.48 19.62 0.34
C CYS A 426 -13.43 18.54 -0.22
N THR A 427 -14.08 17.78 0.65
CA THR A 427 -15.04 16.76 0.24
C THR A 427 -16.24 17.37 -0.49
N ALA A 428 -16.72 18.52 -0.05
CA ALA A 428 -17.82 19.22 -0.71
C ALA A 428 -17.46 19.59 -2.16
N LEU A 429 -16.31 20.22 -2.38
CA LEU A 429 -15.84 20.59 -3.71
C LEU A 429 -15.59 19.37 -4.60
N GLN A 430 -15.01 18.28 -4.05
CA GLN A 430 -14.84 17.05 -4.80
C GLN A 430 -16.17 16.40 -5.21
N LYS A 431 -17.20 16.54 -4.37
CA LYS A 431 -18.53 15.99 -4.61
C LYS A 431 -19.37 16.81 -5.57
N TYR A 432 -19.35 18.13 -5.43
CA TYR A 432 -20.20 19.04 -6.20
C TYR A 432 -19.52 19.64 -7.43
N GLY A 433 -18.20 19.55 -7.50
CA GLY A 433 -17.38 20.06 -8.58
C GLY A 433 -16.71 21.40 -8.22
N TRP A 434 -15.66 21.69 -8.93
CA TRP A 434 -14.92 22.94 -8.86
C TRP A 434 -14.18 23.19 -10.17
N ILE A 435 -13.95 24.44 -10.51
CA ILE A 435 -13.24 24.84 -11.71
C ILE A 435 -11.97 25.60 -11.31
N SER A 436 -10.83 25.15 -11.83
CA SER A 436 -9.57 25.87 -11.63
C SER A 436 -9.61 27.23 -12.31
N ASN A 437 -8.99 28.23 -11.67
CA ASN A 437 -8.86 29.56 -12.27
C ASN A 437 -7.98 29.53 -13.52
N PHE A 438 -8.34 30.33 -14.50
CA PHE A 438 -7.57 30.49 -15.72
C PHE A 438 -6.42 31.48 -15.50
N GLN A 439 -5.22 31.03 -15.77
CA GLN A 439 -4.02 31.85 -15.69
C GLN A 439 -3.56 32.33 -17.08
N ASN A 440 -2.70 33.32 -17.11
CA ASN A 440 -2.15 33.84 -18.37
C ASN A 440 -1.58 32.73 -19.25
N LYS A 441 -1.77 32.81 -20.56
CA LYS A 441 -1.36 31.84 -21.59
C LYS A 441 -2.27 30.64 -21.78
N GLY A 442 -3.51 30.67 -21.32
CA GLY A 442 -4.45 29.58 -21.56
C GLY A 442 -4.22 28.32 -20.70
N ILE A 443 -3.50 28.46 -19.58
CA ILE A 443 -3.19 27.35 -18.68
C ILE A 443 -3.89 27.60 -17.35
N TYR A 444 -4.49 26.55 -16.80
CA TYR A 444 -5.08 26.52 -15.46
C TYR A 444 -4.04 26.07 -14.45
N ASP A 445 -3.95 26.73 -13.30
CA ASP A 445 -2.89 26.44 -12.33
C ASP A 445 -3.16 25.22 -11.42
N GLY A 446 -4.41 24.77 -11.36
CA GLY A 446 -4.80 23.61 -10.56
C GLY A 446 -4.83 23.83 -9.04
N VAL A 447 -4.64 25.06 -8.57
CA VAL A 447 -4.64 25.45 -7.15
C VAL A 447 -5.73 26.45 -6.82
N HIS A 448 -5.86 27.52 -7.62
CA HIS A 448 -6.85 28.55 -7.47
C HIS A 448 -8.12 28.23 -8.24
N TYR A 449 -9.25 28.77 -7.82
CA TYR A 449 -10.56 28.49 -8.40
C TYR A 449 -11.15 29.69 -9.12
N SER A 450 -12.12 29.39 -9.96
CA SER A 450 -13.00 30.43 -10.48
C SER A 450 -13.74 31.15 -9.34
N TYR A 451 -14.16 32.38 -9.59
CA TYR A 451 -14.94 33.11 -8.58
C TYR A 451 -16.28 32.44 -8.25
N GLN A 452 -16.88 31.74 -9.22
CA GLN A 452 -18.11 30.99 -9.02
C GLN A 452 -17.90 29.81 -8.05
N THR A 453 -16.80 29.07 -8.20
CA THR A 453 -16.45 27.98 -7.30
C THR A 453 -16.15 28.45 -5.87
N TYR A 454 -15.60 29.64 -5.68
CA TYR A 454 -15.37 30.21 -4.34
C TYR A 454 -16.64 30.54 -3.57
N LEU A 455 -17.74 30.86 -4.26
CA LEU A 455 -19.01 31.27 -3.68
C LEU A 455 -19.96 30.12 -3.40
#